data_ba4118214e38f64c788a15183a80f2b1
#
_entry.id   ba4118214e38f64c788a15183a80f2b1
#
_cell.length_a   1.000
_cell.length_b   1.000
_cell.length_c   1.000
_cell.angle_alpha   90.00
_cell.angle_beta   90.00
_cell.angle_gamma   90.00
#
_symmetry.space_group_name_H-M   'P 1'
#
loop_
_entity.id
_entity.type
_entity.pdbx_description
1 polymer ?
#
loop_
_entity_poly.entity_id
_entity_poly.type
_entity_poly.pdbx_seq_one_letter_code
_entity_poly.pdbx_strand_id
1 'polypeptide(L)'
;MSLVTGPEGPQRGLLVEVLRLPAYRRWLVTAQLVRLPLAMTPLAFLLLATAATGNYRLGGVMIAAAATAEVLIAAPSGRLLDRGNARALASWLLLGAAVVLGLLTVAGALSWPGILLVGLAVLSASLTAGVPAGMRRILAGTVPERLLIPALAVDGVVIESVVVVGPLLVAAVVSLTGVAGVGAMAVITAAGALLVRGLAPPQQIVAQSPSESAARRQGLWSPPFVLWLGIGLVAAQSIGLAEISALPIAHTLGGGTLTAVLLLVLLAAASAGAGLVFGARSQHLPGTALQRAVAMLVGLEVGVILIATRAGYPLTIAGYLIVGLCTAPLITTVLSTVQRLVPAARATEAFGLNTASTGVGYALAGAALAALPLQVALISSLVTTAVCVAATALPALKPGPNRT
;
A
#
# COMPACT_ATOMS: atom_id res chain seq x y z
N MET A 1 -37.03 -9.00 33.34
CA MET A 1 -36.55 -9.55 32.05
C MET A 1 -35.95 -8.40 31.27
N SER A 2 -34.70 -8.01 31.62
CA SER A 2 -33.98 -6.91 31.00
C SER A 2 -33.16 -7.48 29.85
N LEU A 3 -33.47 -7.05 28.63
CA LEU A 3 -32.72 -7.35 27.43
C LEU A 3 -31.30 -6.75 27.58
N VAL A 4 -30.30 -7.62 27.67
CA VAL A 4 -28.89 -7.28 27.60
C VAL A 4 -28.64 -6.78 26.17
N THR A 5 -28.58 -5.46 25.98
CA THR A 5 -28.11 -4.84 24.77
C THR A 5 -26.60 -5.04 24.73
N GLY A 6 -26.13 -5.94 23.85
CA GLY A 6 -24.69 -6.19 23.63
C GLY A 6 -23.94 -4.92 23.17
N PRO A 7 -22.60 -4.89 23.27
CA PRO A 7 -21.75 -3.72 23.01
C PRO A 7 -21.69 -3.24 21.55
N GLU A 8 -22.48 -3.79 20.65
CA GLU A 8 -22.47 -3.47 19.22
C GLU A 8 -23.28 -2.22 18.82
N GLY A 9 -24.17 -1.73 19.68
CA GLY A 9 -25.06 -0.60 19.37
C GLY A 9 -24.37 0.75 19.17
N PRO A 10 -23.47 1.20 20.08
CA PRO A 10 -22.87 2.53 19.97
C PRO A 10 -21.87 2.68 18.83
N GLN A 11 -21.13 1.63 18.46
CA GLN A 11 -20.13 1.71 17.38
C GLN A 11 -20.76 1.78 15.98
N ARG A 12 -21.84 1.05 15.73
CA ARG A 12 -22.61 1.12 14.46
C ARG A 12 -23.20 2.52 14.26
N GLY A 13 -23.67 3.16 15.33
CA GLY A 13 -24.19 4.53 15.28
C GLY A 13 -23.12 5.54 14.83
N LEU A 14 -21.89 5.43 15.34
CA LEU A 14 -20.77 6.32 14.98
C LEU A 14 -20.32 6.15 13.53
N LEU A 15 -20.28 4.93 12.98
CA LEU A 15 -19.95 4.69 11.58
C LEU A 15 -20.97 5.32 10.63
N VAL A 16 -22.27 5.17 10.94
CA VAL A 16 -23.35 5.79 10.17
C VAL A 16 -23.28 7.31 10.26
N GLU A 17 -22.98 7.86 11.45
CA GLU A 17 -22.81 9.30 11.65
C GLU A 17 -21.67 9.86 10.79
N VAL A 18 -20.51 9.20 10.75
CA VAL A 18 -19.37 9.57 9.90
C VAL A 18 -19.78 9.62 8.44
N LEU A 19 -20.43 8.57 7.93
CA LEU A 19 -20.86 8.47 6.52
C LEU A 19 -21.93 9.51 6.15
N ARG A 20 -22.68 10.05 7.12
CA ARG A 20 -23.66 11.13 6.90
C ARG A 20 -23.01 12.51 6.77
N LEU A 21 -21.75 12.70 7.23
CA LEU A 21 -21.05 13.97 7.13
C LEU A 21 -20.66 14.28 5.67
N PRO A 22 -21.21 15.36 5.02
CA PRO A 22 -20.88 15.68 3.65
C PRO A 22 -19.39 16.00 3.45
N ALA A 23 -18.77 16.62 4.44
CA ALA A 23 -17.34 16.94 4.41
C ALA A 23 -16.47 15.66 4.40
N TYR A 24 -16.84 14.65 5.22
CA TYR A 24 -16.15 13.37 5.23
C TYR A 24 -16.31 12.62 3.90
N ARG A 25 -17.51 12.56 3.34
CA ARG A 25 -17.74 11.90 2.05
C ARG A 25 -16.91 12.52 0.92
N ARG A 26 -16.84 13.85 0.87
CA ARG A 26 -15.99 14.58 -0.11
C ARG A 26 -14.52 14.23 0.11
N TRP A 27 -14.06 14.23 1.35
CA TRP A 27 -12.70 13.83 1.68
C TRP A 27 -12.44 12.38 1.29
N LEU A 28 -13.32 11.44 1.61
CA LEU A 28 -13.16 10.01 1.32
C LEU A 28 -13.00 9.77 -0.19
N VAL A 29 -13.89 10.31 -1.02
CA VAL A 29 -13.79 10.18 -2.48
C VAL A 29 -12.49 10.79 -3.00
N THR A 30 -12.12 11.97 -2.51
CA THR A 30 -10.87 12.63 -2.90
C THR A 30 -9.65 11.79 -2.51
N ALA A 31 -9.63 11.22 -1.31
CA ALA A 31 -8.54 10.40 -0.82
C ALA A 31 -8.36 9.13 -1.66
N GLN A 32 -9.46 8.48 -2.09
CA GLN A 32 -9.37 7.30 -2.95
C GLN A 32 -8.85 7.66 -4.35
N LEU A 33 -9.30 8.77 -4.94
CA LEU A 33 -8.77 9.23 -6.23
C LEU A 33 -7.28 9.58 -6.18
N VAL A 34 -6.80 10.12 -5.06
CA VAL A 34 -5.37 10.41 -4.86
C VAL A 34 -4.54 9.12 -4.73
N ARG A 35 -5.10 8.06 -4.16
CA ARG A 35 -4.43 6.76 -3.95
C ARG A 35 -4.50 5.84 -5.17
N LEU A 36 -5.50 6.00 -6.02
CA LEU A 36 -5.77 5.12 -7.15
C LEU A 36 -4.58 5.00 -8.13
N PRO A 37 -3.87 6.09 -8.50
CA PRO A 37 -2.67 5.99 -9.33
C PRO A 37 -1.57 5.11 -8.72
N LEU A 38 -1.42 5.10 -7.40
CA LEU A 38 -0.44 4.24 -6.73
C LEU A 38 -0.78 2.74 -6.94
N ALA A 39 -2.05 2.36 -6.82
CA ALA A 39 -2.49 0.99 -7.07
C ALA A 39 -2.38 0.58 -8.56
N MET A 40 -2.42 1.55 -9.48
CA MET A 40 -2.24 1.33 -10.91
C MET A 40 -0.76 1.15 -11.30
N THR A 41 0.17 1.69 -10.49
CA THR A 41 1.60 1.83 -10.82
C THR A 41 2.27 0.52 -11.27
N PRO A 42 2.14 -0.64 -10.57
CA PRO A 42 2.88 -1.83 -10.95
C PRO A 42 2.57 -2.29 -12.38
N LEU A 43 1.29 -2.40 -12.72
CA LEU A 43 0.87 -2.86 -14.03
C LEU A 43 1.08 -1.79 -15.12
N ALA A 44 0.79 -0.51 -14.83
CA ALA A 44 0.93 0.57 -15.78
C ALA A 44 2.38 0.80 -16.20
N PHE A 45 3.34 0.74 -15.25
CA PHE A 45 4.77 0.91 -15.56
C PHE A 45 5.34 -0.28 -16.33
N LEU A 46 4.92 -1.51 -16.00
CA LEU A 46 5.32 -2.69 -16.78
C LEU A 46 4.83 -2.61 -18.24
N LEU A 47 3.57 -2.24 -18.43
CA LEU A 47 2.99 -2.11 -19.77
C LEU A 47 3.65 -0.99 -20.57
N LEU A 48 3.86 0.19 -19.95
CA LEU A 48 4.55 1.29 -20.59
C LEU A 48 5.99 0.88 -20.98
N ALA A 49 6.75 0.26 -20.08
CA ALA A 49 8.10 -0.19 -20.33
C ALA A 49 8.15 -1.23 -21.46
N THR A 50 7.23 -2.18 -21.45
CA THR A 50 7.12 -3.21 -22.49
C THR A 50 6.77 -2.59 -23.85
N ALA A 51 5.83 -1.63 -23.88
CA ALA A 51 5.46 -0.92 -25.09
C ALA A 51 6.60 -0.07 -25.66
N ALA A 52 7.36 0.62 -24.79
CA ALA A 52 8.45 1.52 -25.20
C ALA A 52 9.73 0.78 -25.63
N THR A 53 10.04 -0.38 -25.01
CA THR A 53 11.36 -1.04 -25.16
C THR A 53 11.29 -2.52 -25.50
N GLY A 54 10.11 -3.13 -25.53
CA GLY A 54 9.94 -4.58 -25.65
C GLY A 54 10.35 -5.39 -24.42
N ASN A 55 10.77 -4.70 -23.32
CA ASN A 55 11.34 -5.36 -22.15
C ASN A 55 10.66 -4.92 -20.83
N TYR A 56 10.03 -5.86 -20.14
CA TYR A 56 9.38 -5.61 -18.84
C TYR A 56 10.38 -5.28 -17.70
N ARG A 57 11.67 -5.63 -17.84
CA ARG A 57 12.70 -5.36 -16.80
C ARG A 57 12.84 -3.87 -16.51
N LEU A 58 12.73 -3.02 -17.55
CA LEU A 58 12.72 -1.57 -17.34
C LEU A 58 11.56 -1.15 -16.43
N GLY A 59 10.38 -1.78 -16.55
CA GLY A 59 9.25 -1.56 -15.64
C GLY A 59 9.61 -1.90 -14.18
N GLY A 60 10.32 -3.01 -13.95
CA GLY A 60 10.86 -3.34 -12.63
C GLY A 60 11.81 -2.28 -12.09
N VAL A 61 12.72 -1.74 -12.93
CA VAL A 61 13.60 -0.62 -12.54
C VAL A 61 12.78 0.63 -12.18
N MET A 62 11.79 0.98 -13.00
CA MET A 62 10.91 2.14 -12.74
C MET A 62 10.17 2.00 -11.40
N ILE A 63 9.62 0.82 -11.10
CA ILE A 63 8.93 0.55 -9.84
C ILE A 63 9.89 0.63 -8.65
N ALA A 64 11.06 -0.02 -8.74
CA ALA A 64 12.05 0.00 -7.68
C ALA A 64 12.56 1.42 -7.39
N ALA A 65 12.89 2.19 -8.43
CA ALA A 65 13.38 3.55 -8.30
C ALA A 65 12.30 4.49 -7.75
N ALA A 66 11.05 4.38 -8.23
CA ALA A 66 9.92 5.16 -7.75
C ALA A 66 9.61 4.86 -6.27
N ALA A 67 9.55 3.59 -5.87
CA ALA A 67 9.33 3.19 -4.48
C ALA A 67 10.46 3.67 -3.55
N THR A 68 11.71 3.59 -4.00
CA THR A 68 12.86 4.12 -3.25
C THR A 68 12.74 5.62 -3.06
N ALA A 69 12.41 6.36 -4.12
CA ALA A 69 12.20 7.81 -4.06
C ALA A 69 11.06 8.18 -3.11
N GLU A 70 9.94 7.45 -3.16
CA GLU A 70 8.81 7.65 -2.26
C GLU A 70 9.23 7.50 -0.79
N VAL A 71 9.96 6.44 -0.45
CA VAL A 71 10.46 6.21 0.92
C VAL A 71 11.37 7.35 1.38
N LEU A 72 12.32 7.77 0.54
CA LEU A 72 13.28 8.82 0.90
C LEU A 72 12.64 10.20 1.04
N ILE A 73 11.65 10.51 0.20
CA ILE A 73 11.02 11.82 0.10
C ILE A 73 9.78 11.96 0.99
N ALA A 74 9.15 10.85 1.43
CA ALA A 74 7.92 10.89 2.23
C ALA A 74 8.05 11.74 3.50
N ALA A 75 9.13 11.57 4.26
CA ALA A 75 9.33 12.32 5.51
C ALA A 75 9.62 13.82 5.29
N PRO A 76 10.52 14.27 4.38
CA PRO A 76 10.69 15.69 4.10
C PRO A 76 9.45 16.33 3.47
N SER A 77 8.77 15.64 2.56
CA SER A 77 7.53 16.12 1.93
C SER A 77 6.39 16.27 2.96
N GLY A 78 6.24 15.28 3.87
CA GLY A 78 5.29 15.36 4.98
C GLY A 78 5.53 16.57 5.87
N ARG A 79 6.80 16.83 6.25
CA ARG A 79 7.17 18.01 7.05
C ARG A 79 6.85 19.33 6.33
N LEU A 80 7.01 19.36 5.01
CA LEU A 80 6.67 20.53 4.21
C LEU A 80 5.15 20.79 4.23
N LEU A 81 4.36 19.73 4.07
CA LEU A 81 2.90 19.78 4.17
C LEU A 81 2.42 20.20 5.57
N ASP A 82 3.18 19.86 6.63
CA ASP A 82 2.87 20.25 8.00
C ASP A 82 3.08 21.72 8.30
N ARG A 83 4.03 22.39 7.63
CA ARG A 83 4.38 23.79 7.88
C ARG A 83 3.49 24.79 7.16
N GLY A 84 2.78 24.36 6.12
CA GLY A 84 2.03 25.25 5.23
C GLY A 84 0.54 24.92 5.15
N ASN A 85 -0.10 25.50 4.13
CA ASN A 85 -1.44 25.11 3.75
C ASN A 85 -1.40 23.75 3.06
N ALA A 86 -1.56 22.67 3.87
CA ALA A 86 -1.46 21.29 3.39
C ALA A 86 -2.33 21.02 2.14
N ARG A 87 -3.53 21.59 2.08
CA ARG A 87 -4.45 21.46 0.97
C ARG A 87 -3.91 22.09 -0.33
N ALA A 88 -3.46 23.35 -0.26
CA ALA A 88 -2.94 24.03 -1.43
C ALA A 88 -1.65 23.37 -1.93
N LEU A 89 -0.74 23.03 -1.01
CA LEU A 89 0.52 22.39 -1.36
C LEU A 89 0.30 21.00 -1.91
N ALA A 90 -0.55 20.15 -1.30
CA ALA A 90 -0.89 18.83 -1.83
C ALA A 90 -1.50 18.93 -3.23
N SER A 91 -2.39 19.91 -3.48
CA SER A 91 -2.96 20.15 -4.81
C SER A 91 -1.88 20.48 -5.85
N TRP A 92 -0.93 21.37 -5.53
CA TRP A 92 0.18 21.72 -6.44
C TRP A 92 1.12 20.54 -6.70
N LEU A 93 1.46 19.76 -5.67
CA LEU A 93 2.28 18.56 -5.81
C LEU A 93 1.60 17.52 -6.73
N LEU A 94 0.29 17.31 -6.54
CA LEU A 94 -0.49 16.40 -7.40
C LEU A 94 -0.59 16.93 -8.85
N LEU A 95 -0.78 18.25 -9.06
CA LEU A 95 -0.78 18.82 -10.41
C LEU A 95 0.59 18.62 -11.08
N GLY A 96 1.68 18.88 -10.36
CA GLY A 96 3.01 18.58 -10.85
C GLY A 96 3.20 17.11 -11.21
N ALA A 97 2.74 16.19 -10.35
CA ALA A 97 2.79 14.77 -10.62
C ALA A 97 1.94 14.38 -11.85
N ALA A 98 0.76 14.97 -12.02
CA ALA A 98 -0.08 14.74 -13.20
C ALA A 98 0.61 15.19 -14.50
N VAL A 99 1.27 16.33 -14.51
CA VAL A 99 2.07 16.81 -15.65
C VAL A 99 3.22 15.85 -15.94
N VAL A 100 3.95 15.41 -14.92
CA VAL A 100 5.06 14.45 -15.07
C VAL A 100 4.56 13.10 -15.59
N LEU A 101 3.43 12.58 -15.10
CA LEU A 101 2.82 11.36 -15.62
C LEU A 101 2.31 11.52 -17.06
N GLY A 102 1.77 12.68 -17.42
CA GLY A 102 1.43 13.01 -18.80
C GLY A 102 2.66 13.02 -19.71
N LEU A 103 3.75 13.64 -19.25
CA LEU A 103 5.03 13.61 -19.96
C LEU A 103 5.60 12.20 -20.08
N LEU A 104 5.51 11.39 -19.02
CA LEU A 104 5.91 9.98 -19.03
C LEU A 104 5.09 9.17 -20.05
N THR A 105 3.81 9.45 -20.18
CA THR A 105 2.94 8.82 -21.20
C THR A 105 3.42 9.15 -22.62
N VAL A 106 3.71 10.43 -22.90
CA VAL A 106 4.23 10.89 -24.20
C VAL A 106 5.62 10.30 -24.45
N ALA A 107 6.51 10.34 -23.45
CA ALA A 107 7.87 9.78 -23.52
C ALA A 107 7.85 8.28 -23.83
N GLY A 108 6.93 7.54 -23.19
CA GLY A 108 6.71 6.12 -23.46
C GLY A 108 6.21 5.85 -24.87
N ALA A 109 5.23 6.64 -25.34
CA ALA A 109 4.68 6.52 -26.70
C ALA A 109 5.73 6.83 -27.79
N LEU A 110 6.66 7.76 -27.51
CA LEU A 110 7.76 8.12 -28.41
C LEU A 110 9.01 7.26 -28.20
N SER A 111 8.93 6.24 -27.34
CA SER A 111 10.04 5.30 -27.02
C SER A 111 11.34 6.03 -26.61
N TRP A 112 11.21 7.00 -25.70
CA TRP A 112 12.37 7.74 -25.19
C TRP A 112 13.34 6.81 -24.45
N PRO A 113 14.63 7.21 -24.30
CA PRO A 113 15.61 6.42 -23.57
C PRO A 113 15.12 6.01 -22.17
N GLY A 114 15.35 4.75 -21.79
CA GLY A 114 14.84 4.18 -20.53
C GLY A 114 15.23 4.98 -19.29
N ILE A 115 16.43 5.61 -19.29
CA ILE A 115 16.89 6.47 -18.18
C ILE A 115 15.94 7.67 -17.95
N LEU A 116 15.37 8.24 -19.01
CA LEU A 116 14.42 9.35 -18.91
C LEU A 116 13.07 8.86 -18.38
N LEU A 117 12.62 7.67 -18.81
CA LEU A 117 11.40 7.05 -18.30
C LEU A 117 11.52 6.77 -16.79
N VAL A 118 12.66 6.24 -16.35
CA VAL A 118 12.96 6.03 -14.91
C VAL A 118 12.99 7.37 -14.17
N GLY A 119 13.65 8.39 -14.72
CA GLY A 119 13.73 9.73 -14.12
C GLY A 119 12.34 10.36 -13.91
N LEU A 120 11.45 10.24 -14.91
CA LEU A 120 10.07 10.74 -14.82
C LEU A 120 9.24 9.93 -13.80
N ALA A 121 9.42 8.61 -13.72
CA ALA A 121 8.79 7.78 -12.72
C ALA A 121 9.22 8.17 -11.30
N VAL A 122 10.51 8.36 -11.06
CA VAL A 122 11.09 8.86 -9.80
C VAL A 122 10.52 10.24 -9.44
N LEU A 123 10.46 11.15 -10.39
CA LEU A 123 9.96 12.50 -10.15
C LEU A 123 8.47 12.49 -9.78
N SER A 124 7.66 11.70 -10.48
CA SER A 124 6.23 11.56 -10.16
C SER A 124 6.01 11.01 -8.74
N ALA A 125 6.74 9.95 -8.36
CA ALA A 125 6.68 9.35 -7.03
C ALA A 125 7.15 10.33 -5.94
N SER A 126 8.22 11.09 -6.20
CA SER A 126 8.73 12.10 -5.28
C SER A 126 7.70 13.20 -4.99
N LEU A 127 6.97 13.64 -6.00
CA LEU A 127 5.94 14.67 -5.86
C LEU A 127 4.74 14.16 -5.05
N THR A 128 4.39 12.89 -5.14
CA THR A 128 3.23 12.30 -4.44
C THR A 128 3.56 11.75 -3.06
N ALA A 129 4.84 11.51 -2.73
CA ALA A 129 5.29 10.79 -1.53
C ALA A 129 4.70 11.28 -0.19
N GLY A 130 4.56 12.58 0.01
CA GLY A 130 4.01 13.15 1.26
C GLY A 130 2.50 13.36 1.25
N VAL A 131 1.84 13.22 0.11
CA VAL A 131 0.41 13.55 -0.03
C VAL A 131 -0.49 12.68 0.86
N PRO A 132 -0.25 11.36 1.04
CA PRO A 132 -1.05 10.54 1.95
C PRO A 132 -1.04 11.05 3.41
N ALA A 133 0.10 11.55 3.89
CA ALA A 133 0.20 12.17 5.22
C ALA A 133 -0.59 13.49 5.29
N GLY A 134 -0.49 14.33 4.26
CA GLY A 134 -1.28 15.55 4.12
C GLY A 134 -2.79 15.29 4.11
N MET A 135 -3.24 14.23 3.41
CA MET A 135 -4.66 13.84 3.38
C MET A 135 -5.17 13.40 4.76
N ARG A 136 -4.37 12.65 5.54
CA ARG A 136 -4.74 12.31 6.93
C ARG A 136 -4.85 13.54 7.83
N ARG A 137 -3.97 14.54 7.67
CA ARG A 137 -4.04 15.81 8.39
C ARG A 137 -5.33 16.57 8.04
N ILE A 138 -5.69 16.63 6.75
CA ILE A 138 -6.95 17.24 6.31
C ILE A 138 -8.14 16.53 6.94
N LEU A 139 -8.13 15.19 7.01
CA LEU A 139 -9.17 14.40 7.66
C LEU A 139 -9.33 14.79 9.15
N ALA A 140 -8.22 14.83 9.89
CA ALA A 140 -8.24 15.16 11.31
C ALA A 140 -8.82 16.56 11.59
N GLY A 141 -8.65 17.51 10.66
CA GLY A 141 -9.29 18.82 10.74
C GLY A 141 -10.70 18.91 10.13
N THR A 142 -11.21 17.84 9.53
CA THR A 142 -12.50 17.83 8.84
C THR A 142 -13.60 17.19 9.69
N VAL A 143 -13.27 16.23 10.54
CA VAL A 143 -14.21 15.49 11.38
C VAL A 143 -14.02 15.82 12.85
N PRO A 144 -15.10 15.84 13.67
CA PRO A 144 -14.98 15.94 15.11
C PRO A 144 -14.08 14.83 15.69
N GLU A 145 -13.32 15.14 16.75
CA GLU A 145 -12.34 14.22 17.37
C GLU A 145 -12.95 12.85 17.71
N ARG A 146 -14.17 12.82 18.25
CA ARG A 146 -14.90 11.58 18.58
C ARG A 146 -15.20 10.67 17.37
N LEU A 147 -15.19 11.25 16.17
CA LEU A 147 -15.46 10.53 14.90
C LEU A 147 -14.19 10.20 14.12
N LEU A 148 -13.02 10.62 14.56
CA LEU A 148 -11.76 10.42 13.83
C LEU A 148 -11.41 8.92 13.72
N ILE A 149 -11.52 8.17 14.82
CA ILE A 149 -11.24 6.71 14.80
C ILE A 149 -12.24 5.96 13.89
N PRO A 150 -13.56 6.16 14.01
CA PRO A 150 -14.52 5.59 13.05
C PRO A 150 -14.25 6.00 11.59
N ALA A 151 -13.87 7.26 11.34
CA ALA A 151 -13.54 7.75 10.01
C ALA A 151 -12.33 7.03 9.40
N LEU A 152 -11.26 6.83 10.19
CA LEU A 152 -10.08 6.07 9.78
C LEU A 152 -10.39 4.59 9.55
N ALA A 153 -11.32 4.00 10.33
CA ALA A 153 -11.75 2.62 10.13
C ALA A 153 -12.48 2.43 8.79
N VAL A 154 -13.39 3.36 8.44
CA VAL A 154 -14.07 3.35 7.13
C VAL A 154 -13.05 3.56 6.00
N ASP A 155 -12.12 4.50 6.15
CA ASP A 155 -11.06 4.74 5.16
C ASP A 155 -10.22 3.48 4.90
N GLY A 156 -9.86 2.75 5.96
CA GLY A 156 -9.13 1.50 5.87
C GLY A 156 -9.86 0.42 5.06
N VAL A 157 -11.18 0.30 5.23
CA VAL A 157 -11.99 -0.65 4.43
C VAL A 157 -12.07 -0.22 2.97
N VAL A 158 -12.24 1.08 2.70
CA VAL A 158 -12.42 1.59 1.33
C VAL A 158 -11.10 1.54 0.56
N ILE A 159 -9.94 1.66 1.21
CA ILE A 159 -8.64 1.57 0.54
C ILE A 159 -8.43 0.19 -0.13
N GLU A 160 -9.00 -0.87 0.43
CA GLU A 160 -8.92 -2.21 -0.19
C GLU A 160 -9.60 -2.24 -1.57
N SER A 161 -10.66 -1.44 -1.77
CA SER A 161 -11.32 -1.34 -3.08
C SER A 161 -10.42 -0.69 -4.14
N VAL A 162 -9.53 0.22 -3.75
CA VAL A 162 -8.59 0.89 -4.65
C VAL A 162 -7.56 -0.09 -5.19
N VAL A 163 -7.10 -1.02 -4.37
CA VAL A 163 -6.14 -2.07 -4.78
C VAL A 163 -6.76 -2.97 -5.86
N VAL A 164 -8.06 -3.23 -5.79
CA VAL A 164 -8.79 -4.01 -6.82
C VAL A 164 -9.03 -3.17 -8.07
N VAL A 165 -9.52 -1.94 -7.89
CA VAL A 165 -9.95 -1.06 -9.00
C VAL A 165 -8.76 -0.57 -9.82
N GLY A 166 -7.59 -0.37 -9.22
CA GLY A 166 -6.40 0.13 -9.90
C GLY A 166 -5.99 -0.70 -11.13
N PRO A 167 -5.64 -1.98 -10.96
CA PRO A 167 -5.32 -2.86 -12.09
C PRO A 167 -6.44 -3.02 -13.11
N LEU A 168 -7.72 -3.03 -12.66
CA LEU A 168 -8.87 -3.10 -13.55
C LEU A 168 -8.98 -1.87 -14.47
N LEU A 169 -8.71 -0.68 -13.94
CA LEU A 169 -8.69 0.54 -14.76
C LEU A 169 -7.55 0.52 -15.79
N VAL A 170 -6.36 0.05 -15.40
CA VAL A 170 -5.25 -0.12 -16.35
C VAL A 170 -5.67 -1.10 -17.46
N ALA A 171 -6.30 -2.22 -17.09
CA ALA A 171 -6.81 -3.19 -18.06
C ALA A 171 -7.86 -2.61 -19.01
N ALA A 172 -8.77 -1.82 -18.49
CA ALA A 172 -9.84 -1.22 -19.31
C ALA A 172 -9.31 -0.28 -20.39
N VAL A 173 -8.18 0.41 -20.12
CA VAL A 173 -7.59 1.36 -21.06
C VAL A 173 -6.44 0.81 -21.90
N VAL A 174 -5.88 -0.35 -21.54
CA VAL A 174 -4.71 -0.91 -22.24
C VAL A 174 -5.01 -1.28 -23.69
N SER A 175 -6.27 -1.59 -24.01
CA SER A 175 -6.72 -1.86 -25.38
C SER A 175 -6.54 -0.66 -26.31
N LEU A 176 -6.42 0.56 -25.77
CA LEU A 176 -6.17 1.78 -26.55
C LEU A 176 -4.71 1.86 -26.96
N THR A 177 -3.81 1.78 -26.00
CA THR A 177 -2.34 1.74 -26.20
C THR A 177 -1.65 1.17 -24.96
N GLY A 178 -0.44 0.63 -25.10
CA GLY A 178 0.35 0.11 -23.96
C GLY A 178 0.73 1.20 -22.94
N VAL A 179 0.69 2.49 -23.30
CA VAL A 179 0.98 3.62 -22.40
C VAL A 179 -0.28 4.23 -21.78
N ALA A 180 -1.49 3.82 -22.20
CA ALA A 180 -2.75 4.43 -21.78
C ALA A 180 -2.99 4.34 -20.27
N GLY A 181 -2.46 3.29 -19.60
CA GLY A 181 -2.53 3.14 -18.15
C GLY A 181 -1.89 4.32 -17.40
N VAL A 182 -0.71 4.75 -17.83
CA VAL A 182 -0.02 5.92 -17.22
C VAL A 182 -0.74 7.22 -17.58
N GLY A 183 -1.30 7.33 -18.79
CA GLY A 183 -2.16 8.46 -19.19
C GLY A 183 -3.40 8.57 -18.28
N ALA A 184 -4.05 7.45 -17.99
CA ALA A 184 -5.18 7.43 -17.05
C ALA A 184 -4.74 7.85 -15.63
N MET A 185 -3.55 7.40 -15.15
CA MET A 185 -2.99 7.87 -13.87
C MET A 185 -2.83 9.39 -13.87
N ALA A 186 -2.33 9.99 -14.97
CA ALA A 186 -2.18 11.44 -15.08
C ALA A 186 -3.52 12.17 -14.92
N VAL A 187 -4.54 11.72 -15.62
CA VAL A 187 -5.90 12.31 -15.56
C VAL A 187 -6.50 12.17 -14.16
N ILE A 188 -6.40 10.99 -13.55
CA ILE A 188 -6.93 10.72 -12.21
C ILE A 188 -6.19 11.58 -11.17
N THR A 189 -4.86 11.69 -11.28
CA THR A 189 -4.05 12.53 -10.39
C THR A 189 -4.43 14.00 -10.52
N ALA A 190 -4.65 14.51 -11.74
CA ALA A 190 -5.13 15.88 -11.98
C ALA A 190 -6.52 16.12 -11.38
N ALA A 191 -7.45 15.17 -11.57
CA ALA A 191 -8.77 15.24 -10.95
C ALA A 191 -8.68 15.24 -9.42
N GLY A 192 -7.85 14.37 -8.85
CA GLY A 192 -7.53 14.34 -7.42
C GLY A 192 -7.01 15.68 -6.91
N ALA A 193 -6.09 16.31 -7.64
CA ALA A 193 -5.54 17.63 -7.30
C ALA A 193 -6.61 18.72 -7.21
N LEU A 194 -7.53 18.74 -8.18
CA LEU A 194 -8.64 19.71 -8.21
C LEU A 194 -9.60 19.48 -7.03
N LEU A 195 -9.92 18.22 -6.74
CA LEU A 195 -10.79 17.86 -5.62
C LEU A 195 -10.16 18.19 -4.26
N VAL A 196 -8.84 17.95 -4.09
CA VAL A 196 -8.11 18.35 -2.87
C VAL A 196 -8.22 19.85 -2.64
N ARG A 197 -8.12 20.66 -3.68
CA ARG A 197 -8.27 22.10 -3.60
C ARG A 197 -9.67 22.52 -3.16
N GLY A 198 -10.69 21.76 -3.50
CA GLY A 198 -12.09 21.99 -3.12
C GLY A 198 -12.47 21.51 -1.70
N LEU A 199 -11.57 20.82 -0.97
CA LEU A 199 -11.84 20.40 0.39
C LEU A 199 -11.90 21.62 1.33
N ALA A 200 -12.69 21.50 2.41
CA ALA A 200 -12.73 22.54 3.46
C ALA A 200 -11.33 22.72 4.08
N PRO A 201 -10.94 23.97 4.43
CA PRO A 201 -9.70 24.17 5.16
C PRO A 201 -9.77 23.43 6.50
N PRO A 202 -8.69 22.70 6.91
CA PRO A 202 -8.68 22.04 8.20
C PRO A 202 -8.86 23.09 9.30
N GLN A 203 -9.75 22.82 10.26
CA GLN A 203 -9.81 23.60 11.48
C GLN A 203 -8.44 23.53 12.16
N GLN A 204 -7.98 24.64 12.73
CA GLN A 204 -6.70 24.69 13.43
C GLN A 204 -6.70 23.62 14.53
N ILE A 205 -5.84 22.63 14.39
CA ILE A 205 -5.61 21.66 15.46
C ILE A 205 -4.97 22.43 16.60
N VAL A 206 -5.66 22.49 17.72
CA VAL A 206 -5.18 23.13 18.96
C VAL A 206 -3.82 22.52 19.31
N ALA A 207 -2.87 23.37 19.69
CA ALA A 207 -1.51 22.96 20.05
C ALA A 207 -1.51 21.78 21.04
N GLN A 208 -0.67 20.80 20.76
CA GLN A 208 -0.55 19.57 21.55
C GLN A 208 -0.29 19.87 23.03
N SER A 209 -0.94 19.12 23.92
CA SER A 209 -0.76 19.25 25.37
C SER A 209 0.66 18.90 25.82
N PRO A 210 1.16 19.47 26.93
CA PRO A 210 2.49 19.16 27.47
C PRO A 210 2.73 17.66 27.77
N SER A 211 1.66 16.89 28.04
CA SER A 211 1.71 15.45 28.24
C SER A 211 2.10 14.66 26.98
N GLU A 212 1.73 15.15 25.79
CA GLU A 212 2.14 14.55 24.51
C GLU A 212 3.62 14.74 24.22
N SER A 213 4.21 15.83 24.69
CA SER A 213 5.64 16.11 24.57
C SER A 213 6.51 15.14 25.40
N ALA A 214 6.02 14.69 26.56
CA ALA A 214 6.67 13.68 27.39
C ALA A 214 6.59 12.27 26.77
N ALA A 215 5.43 11.89 26.19
CA ALA A 215 5.25 10.63 25.51
C ALA A 215 6.12 10.53 24.23
N ARG A 216 6.41 11.63 23.54
CA ARG A 216 7.33 11.68 22.39
C ARG A 216 8.78 11.39 22.75
N ARG A 217 9.21 11.51 24.01
CA ARG A 217 10.57 11.20 24.47
C ARG A 217 10.81 9.69 24.67
N GLN A 218 9.77 8.86 24.72
CA GLN A 218 9.92 7.41 24.79
C GLN A 218 10.41 6.87 23.43
N GLY A 219 11.48 6.07 23.47
CA GLY A 219 12.10 5.50 22.26
C GLY A 219 11.14 4.62 21.48
N LEU A 220 11.02 4.83 20.17
CA LEU A 220 10.25 3.97 19.25
C LEU A 220 10.97 2.65 18.94
N TRP A 221 12.28 2.69 18.94
CA TRP A 221 13.12 1.58 18.48
C TRP A 221 13.22 0.45 19.51
N SER A 222 12.09 -0.16 19.86
CA SER A 222 12.11 -1.39 20.64
C SER A 222 12.39 -2.59 19.72
N PRO A 223 13.11 -3.64 20.20
CA PRO A 223 13.36 -4.83 19.37
C PRO A 223 12.09 -5.46 18.77
N PRO A 224 10.95 -5.59 19.50
CA PRO A 224 9.71 -6.06 18.92
C PRO A 224 9.19 -5.14 17.79
N PHE A 225 9.30 -3.82 17.94
CA PHE A 225 8.84 -2.87 16.89
C PHE A 225 9.66 -3.05 15.60
N VAL A 226 10.99 -3.18 15.71
CA VAL A 226 11.85 -3.42 14.54
C VAL A 226 11.52 -4.75 13.87
N LEU A 227 11.24 -5.80 14.64
CA LEU A 227 10.80 -7.08 14.09
C LEU A 227 9.51 -6.94 13.26
N TRP A 228 8.51 -6.22 13.78
CA TRP A 228 7.25 -6.03 13.07
C TRP A 228 7.38 -5.16 11.81
N LEU A 229 8.29 -4.18 11.80
CA LEU A 229 8.67 -3.48 10.57
C LEU A 229 9.32 -4.43 9.56
N GLY A 230 10.20 -5.33 10.02
CA GLY A 230 10.81 -6.38 9.18
C GLY A 230 9.77 -7.33 8.57
N ILE A 231 8.78 -7.78 9.37
CA ILE A 231 7.67 -8.60 8.88
C ILE A 231 6.89 -7.85 7.78
N GLY A 232 6.59 -6.56 7.98
CA GLY A 232 5.92 -5.71 7.00
C GLY A 232 6.72 -5.55 5.71
N LEU A 233 8.05 -5.38 5.81
CA LEU A 233 8.95 -5.30 4.66
C LEU A 233 8.92 -6.58 3.83
N VAL A 234 9.12 -7.72 4.48
CA VAL A 234 9.17 -9.03 3.81
C VAL A 234 7.82 -9.38 3.19
N ALA A 235 6.72 -9.13 3.90
CA ALA A 235 5.38 -9.30 3.35
C ALA A 235 5.19 -8.46 2.07
N ALA A 236 5.57 -7.18 2.10
CA ALA A 236 5.47 -6.28 0.96
C ALA A 236 6.37 -6.71 -0.21
N GLN A 237 7.54 -7.28 0.05
CA GLN A 237 8.39 -7.85 -0.99
C GLN A 237 7.72 -9.05 -1.68
N SER A 238 7.18 -10.00 -0.92
CA SER A 238 6.55 -11.21 -1.47
C SER A 238 5.27 -10.88 -2.23
N ILE A 239 4.43 -9.99 -1.69
CA ILE A 239 3.23 -9.49 -2.35
C ILE A 239 3.61 -8.73 -3.64
N GLY A 240 4.57 -7.80 -3.54
CA GLY A 240 5.07 -7.02 -4.67
C GLY A 240 5.64 -7.90 -5.79
N LEU A 241 6.38 -8.97 -5.46
CA LEU A 241 6.85 -9.94 -6.46
C LEU A 241 5.69 -10.61 -7.19
N ALA A 242 4.64 -11.05 -6.48
CA ALA A 242 3.46 -11.64 -7.11
C ALA A 242 2.75 -10.62 -8.02
N GLU A 243 2.55 -9.39 -7.55
CA GLU A 243 1.87 -8.33 -8.32
C GLU A 243 2.68 -7.91 -9.56
N ILE A 244 3.95 -7.59 -9.37
CA ILE A 244 4.82 -7.08 -10.46
C ILE A 244 5.10 -8.17 -11.49
N SER A 245 5.18 -9.44 -11.09
CA SER A 245 5.42 -10.56 -12.01
C SER A 245 4.17 -11.03 -12.78
N ALA A 246 2.99 -10.52 -12.48
CA ALA A 246 1.75 -10.99 -13.09
C ALA A 246 1.78 -10.95 -14.63
N LEU A 247 2.30 -9.86 -15.22
CA LEU A 247 2.41 -9.74 -16.68
C LEU A 247 3.44 -10.70 -17.29
N PRO A 248 4.69 -10.77 -16.83
CA PRO A 248 5.65 -11.74 -17.35
C PRO A 248 5.22 -13.20 -17.10
N ILE A 249 4.56 -13.53 -16.00
CA ILE A 249 3.99 -14.87 -15.76
C ILE A 249 2.87 -15.17 -16.77
N ALA A 250 1.94 -14.24 -17.00
CA ALA A 250 0.89 -14.41 -17.99
C ALA A 250 1.49 -14.72 -19.39
N HIS A 251 2.53 -14.00 -19.79
CA HIS A 251 3.22 -14.25 -21.06
C HIS A 251 3.88 -15.65 -21.11
N THR A 252 4.48 -16.12 -20.02
CA THR A 252 5.07 -17.48 -19.99
C THR A 252 4.02 -18.60 -20.13
N LEU A 253 2.77 -18.31 -19.79
CA LEU A 253 1.63 -19.23 -19.91
C LEU A 253 0.89 -19.08 -21.25
N GLY A 254 1.42 -18.29 -22.19
CA GLY A 254 0.78 -18.02 -23.48
C GLY A 254 -0.40 -17.05 -23.40
N GLY A 255 -0.58 -16.39 -22.25
CA GLY A 255 -1.60 -15.35 -22.04
C GLY A 255 -1.07 -13.94 -22.31
N GLY A 256 -1.95 -12.97 -22.25
CA GLY A 256 -1.62 -11.55 -22.43
C GLY A 256 -1.99 -10.72 -21.19
N THR A 257 -2.14 -9.41 -21.42
CA THR A 257 -2.47 -8.45 -20.37
C THR A 257 -3.76 -8.79 -19.60
N LEU A 258 -4.79 -9.29 -20.32
CA LEU A 258 -6.03 -9.71 -19.66
C LEU A 258 -5.80 -10.82 -18.64
N THR A 259 -4.97 -11.82 -18.98
CA THR A 259 -4.58 -12.89 -18.06
C THR A 259 -3.88 -12.33 -16.83
N ALA A 260 -2.93 -11.41 -17.00
CA ALA A 260 -2.25 -10.75 -15.88
C ALA A 260 -3.24 -10.03 -14.95
N VAL A 261 -4.18 -9.29 -15.53
CA VAL A 261 -5.22 -8.59 -14.78
C VAL A 261 -6.12 -9.56 -14.02
N LEU A 262 -6.55 -10.64 -14.64
CA LEU A 262 -7.38 -11.66 -13.98
C LEU A 262 -6.65 -12.29 -12.79
N LEU A 263 -5.34 -12.52 -12.89
CA LEU A 263 -4.52 -13.01 -11.77
C LEU A 263 -4.46 -11.98 -10.63
N LEU A 264 -4.29 -10.69 -10.95
CA LEU A 264 -4.28 -9.62 -9.93
C LEU A 264 -5.66 -9.45 -9.28
N VAL A 265 -6.74 -9.51 -10.06
CA VAL A 265 -8.11 -9.47 -9.52
C VAL A 265 -8.39 -10.66 -8.61
N LEU A 266 -7.92 -11.84 -8.98
CA LEU A 266 -8.03 -13.04 -8.17
C LEU A 266 -7.32 -12.89 -6.82
N LEU A 267 -6.06 -12.39 -6.83
CA LEU A 267 -5.30 -12.07 -5.64
C LEU A 267 -6.05 -11.07 -4.75
N ALA A 268 -6.49 -9.97 -5.33
CA ALA A 268 -7.17 -8.90 -4.60
C ALA A 268 -8.53 -9.36 -4.03
N ALA A 269 -9.32 -10.15 -4.78
CA ALA A 269 -10.58 -10.71 -4.31
C ALA A 269 -10.37 -11.71 -3.16
N ALA A 270 -9.34 -12.57 -3.28
CA ALA A 270 -8.97 -13.51 -2.21
C ALA A 270 -8.49 -12.76 -0.96
N SER A 271 -7.71 -11.69 -1.12
CA SER A 271 -7.25 -10.82 -0.02
C SER A 271 -8.42 -10.15 0.68
N ALA A 272 -9.33 -9.52 -0.06
CA ALA A 272 -10.52 -8.86 0.50
C ALA A 272 -11.41 -9.86 1.25
N GLY A 273 -11.70 -11.03 0.67
CA GLY A 273 -12.47 -12.10 1.31
C GLY A 273 -11.82 -12.60 2.58
N ALA A 274 -10.51 -12.88 2.55
CA ALA A 274 -9.76 -13.32 3.73
C ALA A 274 -9.70 -12.23 4.82
N GLY A 275 -9.54 -10.96 4.43
CA GLY A 275 -9.55 -9.82 5.33
C GLY A 275 -10.87 -9.68 6.10
N LEU A 276 -12.00 -9.82 5.40
CA LEU A 276 -13.33 -9.79 6.02
C LEU A 276 -13.53 -10.93 7.01
N VAL A 277 -13.18 -12.17 6.62
CA VAL A 277 -13.29 -13.35 7.50
C VAL A 277 -12.35 -13.22 8.69
N PHE A 278 -11.11 -12.76 8.48
CA PHE A 278 -10.15 -12.53 9.54
C PHE A 278 -10.61 -11.45 10.51
N GLY A 279 -11.12 -10.32 10.01
CA GLY A 279 -11.67 -9.24 10.82
C GLY A 279 -12.83 -9.72 11.72
N ALA A 280 -13.72 -10.54 11.18
CA ALA A 280 -14.86 -11.10 11.92
C ALA A 280 -14.46 -12.16 12.98
N ARG A 281 -13.36 -12.90 12.75
CA ARG A 281 -12.96 -14.05 13.58
C ARG A 281 -11.63 -13.88 14.31
N SER A 282 -10.95 -12.76 14.18
CA SER A 282 -9.59 -12.55 14.71
C SER A 282 -9.44 -12.82 16.20
N GLN A 283 -10.52 -12.59 16.99
CA GLN A 283 -10.55 -12.82 18.43
C GLN A 283 -10.61 -14.33 18.79
N HIS A 284 -11.10 -15.16 17.88
CA HIS A 284 -11.27 -16.60 18.10
C HIS A 284 -10.18 -17.44 17.45
N LEU A 285 -9.25 -16.80 16.73
CA LEU A 285 -8.15 -17.54 16.10
C LEU A 285 -7.10 -17.95 17.13
N PRO A 286 -6.65 -19.21 17.10
CA PRO A 286 -5.63 -19.70 18.02
C PRO A 286 -4.27 -19.04 17.77
N GLY A 287 -3.43 -19.06 18.81
CA GLY A 287 -2.04 -18.60 18.74
C GLY A 287 -1.86 -17.10 18.91
N THR A 288 -0.59 -16.70 19.09
CA THR A 288 -0.18 -15.30 19.23
C THR A 288 -0.21 -14.57 17.89
N ALA A 289 -0.22 -13.23 17.90
CA ALA A 289 -0.11 -12.41 16.69
C ALA A 289 1.15 -12.79 15.88
N LEU A 290 2.27 -13.06 16.55
CA LEU A 290 3.53 -13.46 15.90
C LEU A 290 3.41 -14.82 15.21
N GLN A 291 2.82 -15.82 15.86
CA GLN A 291 2.62 -17.14 15.24
C GLN A 291 1.73 -17.06 14.01
N ARG A 292 0.65 -16.26 14.06
CA ARG A 292 -0.22 -16.02 12.92
C ARG A 292 0.51 -15.30 11.78
N ALA A 293 1.31 -14.27 12.09
CA ALA A 293 2.08 -13.55 11.09
C ALA A 293 3.12 -14.47 10.40
N VAL A 294 3.82 -15.32 11.17
CA VAL A 294 4.77 -16.30 10.60
C VAL A 294 4.05 -17.32 9.72
N ALA A 295 2.89 -17.85 10.15
CA ALA A 295 2.13 -18.80 9.34
C ALA A 295 1.65 -18.16 8.02
N MET A 296 1.24 -16.88 8.04
CA MET A 296 0.83 -16.15 6.84
C MET A 296 2.03 -15.81 5.93
N LEU A 297 3.20 -15.46 6.50
CA LEU A 297 4.44 -15.30 5.72
C LEU A 297 4.82 -16.60 5.00
N VAL A 298 4.78 -17.73 5.70
CA VAL A 298 5.03 -19.04 5.09
C VAL A 298 4.01 -19.32 3.98
N GLY A 299 2.73 -19.02 4.22
CA GLY A 299 1.69 -19.12 3.20
C GLY A 299 1.97 -18.26 1.96
N LEU A 300 2.40 -16.99 2.15
CA LEU A 300 2.81 -16.12 1.04
C LEU A 300 3.94 -16.76 0.22
N GLU A 301 4.97 -17.29 0.87
CA GLU A 301 6.09 -17.94 0.18
C GLU A 301 5.67 -19.20 -0.56
N VAL A 302 4.79 -20.03 0.01
CA VAL A 302 4.20 -21.17 -0.70
C VAL A 302 3.48 -20.71 -1.96
N GLY A 303 2.68 -19.65 -1.88
CA GLY A 303 2.01 -19.09 -3.04
C GLY A 303 2.99 -18.56 -4.09
N VAL A 304 4.03 -17.84 -3.69
CA VAL A 304 5.09 -17.32 -4.59
C VAL A 304 5.87 -18.47 -5.23
N ILE A 305 6.19 -19.53 -4.49
CA ILE A 305 6.84 -20.75 -5.06
C ILE A 305 5.95 -21.37 -6.14
N LEU A 306 4.65 -21.55 -5.90
CA LEU A 306 3.73 -22.11 -6.89
C LEU A 306 3.70 -21.25 -8.16
N ILE A 307 3.68 -19.92 -8.04
CA ILE A 307 3.78 -19.00 -9.18
C ILE A 307 5.11 -19.22 -9.92
N ALA A 308 6.22 -19.35 -9.18
CA ALA A 308 7.56 -19.50 -9.74
C ALA A 308 7.77 -20.83 -10.50
N THR A 309 6.98 -21.87 -10.23
CA THR A 309 7.05 -23.14 -10.97
C THR A 309 6.71 -22.97 -12.45
N ARG A 310 5.81 -22.04 -12.80
CA ARG A 310 5.28 -21.83 -14.16
C ARG A 310 4.73 -23.12 -14.79
N ALA A 311 4.27 -24.04 -13.96
CA ALA A 311 3.84 -25.37 -14.38
C ALA A 311 2.37 -25.38 -14.89
N GLY A 312 1.90 -24.26 -15.41
CA GLY A 312 0.57 -24.10 -16.00
C GLY A 312 -0.39 -23.30 -15.14
N TYR A 313 -1.56 -23.02 -15.72
CA TYR A 313 -2.60 -22.20 -15.08
C TYR A 313 -3.06 -22.69 -13.70
N PRO A 314 -3.30 -24.02 -13.46
CA PRO A 314 -3.84 -24.45 -12.17
C PRO A 314 -2.93 -24.09 -10.98
N LEU A 315 -1.63 -24.33 -11.10
CA LEU A 315 -0.67 -24.02 -10.03
C LEU A 315 -0.46 -22.51 -9.87
N THR A 316 -0.45 -21.76 -10.96
CA THR A 316 -0.35 -20.31 -10.94
C THR A 316 -1.58 -19.71 -10.26
N ILE A 317 -2.79 -20.12 -10.61
CA ILE A 317 -4.04 -19.68 -9.98
C ILE A 317 -4.03 -20.00 -8.47
N ALA A 318 -3.65 -21.23 -8.10
CA ALA A 318 -3.52 -21.63 -6.71
C ALA A 318 -2.52 -20.74 -5.95
N GLY A 319 -1.38 -20.41 -6.58
CA GLY A 319 -0.38 -19.49 -6.03
C GLY A 319 -0.95 -18.10 -5.75
N TYR A 320 -1.61 -17.49 -6.73
CA TYR A 320 -2.24 -16.17 -6.56
C TYR A 320 -3.35 -16.16 -5.51
N LEU A 321 -4.15 -17.24 -5.44
CA LEU A 321 -5.16 -17.40 -4.38
C LEU A 321 -4.52 -17.46 -3.00
N ILE A 322 -3.47 -18.25 -2.82
CA ILE A 322 -2.78 -18.40 -1.52
C ILE A 322 -2.14 -17.08 -1.10
N VAL A 323 -1.45 -16.39 -2.02
CA VAL A 323 -0.90 -15.05 -1.76
C VAL A 323 -2.01 -14.11 -1.30
N GLY A 324 -3.13 -14.05 -2.03
CA GLY A 324 -4.27 -13.21 -1.66
C GLY A 324 -4.82 -13.56 -0.28
N LEU A 325 -5.10 -14.83 0.00
CA LEU A 325 -5.64 -15.27 1.28
C LEU A 325 -4.77 -14.89 2.49
N CYS A 326 -3.46 -14.77 2.30
CA CYS A 326 -2.52 -14.40 3.36
C CYS A 326 -2.32 -12.87 3.46
N THR A 327 -2.55 -12.09 2.42
CA THR A 327 -2.20 -10.67 2.31
C THR A 327 -2.93 -9.80 3.33
N ALA A 328 -4.26 -9.64 3.24
CA ALA A 328 -5.00 -8.73 4.13
C ALA A 328 -4.94 -9.14 5.61
N PRO A 329 -5.05 -10.45 5.98
CA PRO A 329 -4.87 -10.87 7.36
C PRO A 329 -3.49 -10.53 7.93
N LEU A 330 -2.42 -10.71 7.13
CA LEU A 330 -1.07 -10.38 7.56
C LEU A 330 -0.88 -8.87 7.76
N ILE A 331 -1.30 -8.05 6.79
CA ILE A 331 -1.23 -6.59 6.88
C ILE A 331 -2.00 -6.09 8.11
N THR A 332 -3.21 -6.61 8.35
CA THR A 332 -4.03 -6.26 9.52
C THR A 332 -3.32 -6.64 10.83
N THR A 333 -2.68 -7.82 10.87
CA THR A 333 -1.93 -8.27 12.04
C THR A 333 -0.71 -7.38 12.31
N VAL A 334 0.04 -7.01 11.27
CA VAL A 334 1.18 -6.09 11.36
C VAL A 334 0.73 -4.72 11.89
N LEU A 335 -0.25 -4.09 11.23
CA LEU A 335 -0.72 -2.75 11.58
C LEU A 335 -1.29 -2.68 13.00
N SER A 336 -2.11 -3.66 13.39
CA SER A 336 -2.69 -3.72 14.73
C SER A 336 -1.62 -3.93 15.81
N THR A 337 -0.59 -4.70 15.52
CA THR A 337 0.50 -4.94 16.48
C THR A 337 1.43 -3.73 16.57
N VAL A 338 1.81 -3.13 15.45
CA VAL A 338 2.57 -1.87 15.43
C VAL A 338 1.87 -0.79 16.26
N GLN A 339 0.54 -0.67 16.13
CA GLN A 339 -0.25 0.28 16.91
C GLN A 339 -0.20 0.01 18.42
N ARG A 340 -0.20 -1.26 18.83
CA ARG A 340 -0.14 -1.66 20.26
C ARG A 340 1.24 -1.50 20.87
N LEU A 341 2.30 -1.58 20.07
CA LEU A 341 3.69 -1.50 20.54
C LEU A 341 4.16 -0.06 20.81
N VAL A 342 3.42 0.95 20.37
CA VAL A 342 3.82 2.34 20.48
C VAL A 342 2.80 3.17 21.25
N PRO A 343 3.22 4.22 21.98
CA PRO A 343 2.30 5.17 22.60
C PRO A 343 1.39 5.83 21.56
N ALA A 344 0.14 6.10 21.91
CA ALA A 344 -0.84 6.74 21.01
C ALA A 344 -0.32 8.05 20.40
N ALA A 345 0.43 8.85 21.15
CA ALA A 345 1.05 10.10 20.69
C ALA A 345 2.12 9.91 19.58
N ARG A 346 2.61 8.67 19.34
CA ARG A 346 3.60 8.33 18.33
C ARG A 346 3.07 7.36 17.26
N ALA A 347 1.79 7.04 17.29
CA ALA A 347 1.18 6.10 16.34
C ALA A 347 1.37 6.56 14.88
N THR A 348 1.23 7.86 14.59
CA THR A 348 1.43 8.41 13.24
C THR A 348 2.86 8.19 12.73
N GLU A 349 3.86 8.39 13.60
CA GLU A 349 5.27 8.15 13.27
C GLU A 349 5.53 6.65 13.02
N ALA A 350 4.98 5.79 13.85
CA ALA A 350 5.10 4.34 13.71
C ALA A 350 4.46 3.83 12.40
N PHE A 351 3.28 4.36 12.03
CA PHE A 351 2.67 4.04 10.74
C PHE A 351 3.47 4.60 9.56
N GLY A 352 4.09 5.77 9.70
CA GLY A 352 5.02 6.31 8.71
C GLY A 352 6.22 5.40 8.47
N LEU A 353 6.84 4.90 9.55
CA LEU A 353 7.94 3.94 9.49
C LEU A 353 7.51 2.60 8.89
N ASN A 354 6.30 2.12 9.22
CA ASN A 354 5.76 0.91 8.59
C ASN A 354 5.55 1.11 7.09
N THR A 355 5.00 2.25 6.66
CA THR A 355 4.83 2.57 5.24
C THR A 355 6.18 2.65 4.53
N ALA A 356 7.20 3.26 5.15
CA ALA A 356 8.54 3.28 4.60
C ALA A 356 9.14 1.87 4.48
N SER A 357 8.95 1.04 5.50
CA SER A 357 9.43 -0.35 5.49
C SER A 357 8.78 -1.18 4.38
N THR A 358 7.46 -1.08 4.21
CA THR A 358 6.74 -1.75 3.10
C THR A 358 7.18 -1.21 1.73
N GLY A 359 7.43 0.11 1.60
CA GLY A 359 7.99 0.72 0.40
C GLY A 359 9.35 0.13 0.01
N VAL A 360 10.24 -0.12 1.00
CA VAL A 360 11.51 -0.82 0.77
C VAL A 360 11.26 -2.25 0.27
N GLY A 361 10.28 -2.97 0.82
CA GLY A 361 9.88 -4.30 0.34
C GLY A 361 9.49 -4.28 -1.15
N TYR A 362 8.63 -3.37 -1.57
CA TYR A 362 8.25 -3.18 -2.98
C TYR A 362 9.44 -2.79 -3.86
N ALA A 363 10.34 -1.93 -3.37
CA ALA A 363 11.56 -1.57 -4.09
C ALA A 363 12.46 -2.78 -4.33
N LEU A 364 12.62 -3.67 -3.32
CA LEU A 364 13.36 -4.92 -3.45
C LEU A 364 12.69 -5.87 -4.46
N ALA A 365 11.36 -5.97 -4.47
CA ALA A 365 10.62 -6.76 -5.47
C ALA A 365 10.87 -6.25 -6.90
N GLY A 366 10.76 -4.94 -7.12
CA GLY A 366 11.04 -4.32 -8.42
C GLY A 366 12.51 -4.52 -8.86
N ALA A 367 13.46 -4.32 -7.94
CA ALA A 367 14.88 -4.52 -8.18
C ALA A 367 15.21 -5.99 -8.52
N ALA A 368 14.60 -6.94 -7.81
CA ALA A 368 14.77 -8.37 -8.09
C ALA A 368 14.28 -8.71 -9.51
N LEU A 369 13.09 -8.24 -9.90
CA LEU A 369 12.53 -8.46 -11.24
C LEU A 369 13.37 -7.80 -12.34
N ALA A 370 13.99 -6.65 -12.06
CA ALA A 370 14.85 -5.95 -12.99
C ALA A 370 16.19 -6.67 -13.22
N ALA A 371 16.81 -7.16 -12.14
CA ALA A 371 18.18 -7.68 -12.15
C ALA A 371 18.29 -9.19 -12.39
N LEU A 372 17.28 -9.97 -11.97
CA LEU A 372 17.34 -11.43 -11.92
C LEU A 372 16.44 -12.08 -12.99
N PRO A 373 16.74 -13.34 -13.38
CA PRO A 373 15.77 -14.14 -14.12
C PRO A 373 14.46 -14.29 -13.36
N LEU A 374 13.32 -14.32 -14.06
CA LEU A 374 11.98 -14.29 -13.46
C LEU A 374 11.78 -15.29 -12.30
N GLN A 375 12.23 -16.53 -12.45
CA GLN A 375 12.13 -17.53 -11.37
C GLN A 375 12.96 -17.17 -10.16
N VAL A 376 14.20 -16.73 -10.37
CA VAL A 376 15.11 -16.34 -9.29
C VAL A 376 14.58 -15.10 -8.58
N ALA A 377 14.03 -14.13 -9.34
CA ALA A 377 13.38 -12.95 -8.77
C ALA A 377 12.24 -13.34 -7.83
N LEU A 378 11.34 -14.23 -8.26
CA LEU A 378 10.21 -14.69 -7.46
C LEU A 378 10.68 -15.37 -6.16
N ILE A 379 11.61 -16.28 -6.21
CA ILE A 379 12.08 -17.00 -5.02
C ILE A 379 13.05 -16.18 -4.15
N SER A 380 13.44 -14.97 -4.57
CA SER A 380 14.35 -14.12 -3.78
C SER A 380 13.76 -13.72 -2.42
N SER A 381 12.44 -13.62 -2.28
CA SER A 381 11.76 -13.34 -1.01
C SER A 381 11.95 -14.47 0.02
N LEU A 382 12.20 -15.70 -0.41
CA LEU A 382 12.48 -16.81 0.51
C LEU A 382 13.67 -16.53 1.45
N VAL A 383 14.69 -15.86 0.93
CA VAL A 383 15.89 -15.53 1.74
C VAL A 383 15.53 -14.51 2.82
N THR A 384 14.84 -13.43 2.45
CA THR A 384 14.42 -12.39 3.39
C THR A 384 13.38 -12.91 4.39
N THR A 385 12.45 -13.76 3.94
CA THR A 385 11.48 -14.45 4.80
C THR A 385 12.18 -15.37 5.78
N ALA A 386 13.13 -16.20 5.33
CA ALA A 386 13.86 -17.10 6.20
C ALA A 386 14.64 -16.34 7.30
N VAL A 387 15.32 -15.25 6.93
CA VAL A 387 16.02 -14.37 7.87
C VAL A 387 15.02 -13.76 8.87
N CYS A 388 13.88 -13.25 8.40
CA CYS A 388 12.86 -12.67 9.26
C CYS A 388 12.26 -13.70 10.22
N VAL A 389 11.92 -14.89 9.73
CA VAL A 389 11.39 -15.99 10.56
C VAL A 389 12.43 -16.45 11.56
N ALA A 390 13.70 -16.62 11.18
CA ALA A 390 14.78 -16.94 12.13
C ALA A 390 14.92 -15.88 13.23
N ALA A 391 14.79 -14.61 12.89
CA ALA A 391 14.82 -13.51 13.87
C ALA A 391 13.69 -13.62 14.90
N THR A 392 12.53 -14.18 14.56
CA THR A 392 11.43 -14.39 15.54
C THR A 392 11.77 -15.39 16.65
N ALA A 393 12.78 -16.23 16.45
CA ALA A 393 13.25 -17.18 17.46
C ALA A 393 14.12 -16.53 18.54
N LEU A 394 14.66 -15.31 18.28
CA LEU A 394 15.53 -14.62 19.22
C LEU A 394 14.75 -14.13 20.46
N PRO A 395 15.16 -14.46 21.69
CA PRO A 395 14.44 -14.08 22.92
C PRO A 395 14.28 -12.56 23.09
N ALA A 396 15.28 -11.79 22.65
CA ALA A 396 15.29 -10.33 22.75
C ALA A 396 14.20 -9.64 21.91
N LEU A 397 13.67 -10.32 20.89
CA LEU A 397 12.66 -9.78 19.98
C LEU A 397 11.23 -10.18 20.37
N LYS A 398 11.05 -11.06 21.35
CA LYS A 398 9.73 -11.45 21.83
C LYS A 398 9.15 -10.35 22.74
N PRO A 399 7.87 -10.00 22.59
CA PRO A 399 7.21 -9.12 23.56
C PRO A 399 7.23 -9.78 24.93
N GLY A 400 7.63 -9.03 25.97
CA GLY A 400 7.66 -9.52 27.34
C GLY A 400 6.26 -9.97 27.82
N PRO A 401 6.16 -10.91 28.78
CA PRO A 401 4.90 -11.51 29.21
C PRO A 401 3.88 -10.56 29.85
N ASN A 402 4.25 -9.32 30.15
CA ASN A 402 3.40 -8.36 30.88
C ASN A 402 2.80 -7.24 30.03
N ARG A 403 2.67 -7.38 28.69
CA ARG A 403 2.07 -6.36 27.80
C ARG A 403 1.05 -6.95 26.82
N THR A 404 0.25 -7.91 27.29
CA THR A 404 -0.93 -8.38 26.55
C THR A 404 -2.17 -7.63 26.99
#